data_38eddb246f5121de2809a205a460df5a
#
_entry.id   38eddb246f5121de2809a205a460df5a
#
_cell.length_a   1.000
_cell.length_b   1.000
_cell.length_c   1.000
_cell.angle_alpha   90.00
_cell.angle_beta   90.00
_cell.angle_gamma   90.00
#
_symmetry.space_group_name_H-M   'P 1'
#
loop_
_entity.id
_entity.type
_entity.pdbx_description
1 polymer ?
#
loop_
_entity_poly.entity_id
_entity_poly.type
_entity_poly.pdbx_seq_one_letter_code
_entity_poly.pdbx_strand_id
1 'polypeptide(L)'
;MNKYDIIYKRIAAGVKDILFPPACPICSNPRPVIDNRKMNICPWCLKYITYIKEPACLKCGKALEDDNREYCKDCTDKQHLFNQAVSVYEYSEGIKQSIYNFKYHNKREYAEVYADEISGRYGDVINMWQPDVIMSVPIHVSKLKLHEA
;
A
#
# COMPACT_ATOMS: atom_id res chain seq x y z
N MET A 1 9.73 -27.27 -9.26
CA MET A 1 10.12 -26.76 -7.93
C MET A 1 10.01 -27.91 -6.96
N ASN A 2 11.12 -28.30 -6.32
CA ASN A 2 11.19 -29.52 -5.52
C ASN A 2 10.49 -29.29 -4.15
N LYS A 3 9.83 -30.32 -3.60
CA LYS A 3 9.16 -30.29 -2.29
C LYS A 3 10.08 -29.79 -1.16
N TYR A 4 11.36 -30.12 -1.23
CA TYR A 4 12.37 -29.69 -0.26
C TYR A 4 12.68 -28.19 -0.34
N ASP A 5 12.64 -27.57 -1.54
CA ASP A 5 12.82 -26.14 -1.73
C ASP A 5 11.70 -25.33 -1.07
N ILE A 6 10.48 -25.87 -1.14
CA ILE A 6 9.30 -25.22 -0.52
C ILE A 6 9.41 -25.27 1.01
N ILE A 7 9.80 -26.43 1.56
CA ILE A 7 9.96 -26.61 3.01
C ILE A 7 11.10 -25.71 3.54
N TYR A 8 12.24 -25.69 2.87
CA TYR A 8 13.38 -24.85 3.24
C TYR A 8 13.02 -23.35 3.23
N LYS A 9 12.35 -22.90 2.18
CA LYS A 9 11.89 -21.50 2.08
C LYS A 9 10.89 -21.13 3.19
N ARG A 10 10.00 -22.04 3.58
CA ARG A 10 9.04 -21.81 4.67
C ARG A 10 9.72 -21.74 6.03
N ILE A 11 10.70 -22.62 6.31
CA ILE A 11 11.48 -22.61 7.55
C ILE A 11 12.33 -21.32 7.60
N ALA A 12 13.03 -20.99 6.52
CA ALA A 12 13.85 -19.77 6.44
C ALA A 12 13.01 -18.51 6.63
N ALA A 13 11.80 -18.44 6.05
CA ALA A 13 10.85 -17.34 6.25
C ALA A 13 10.40 -17.26 7.71
N GLY A 14 10.08 -18.40 8.36
CA GLY A 14 9.69 -18.43 9.76
C GLY A 14 10.80 -17.96 10.71
N VAL A 15 12.04 -18.39 10.48
CA VAL A 15 13.22 -17.94 11.26
C VAL A 15 13.46 -16.44 11.04
N LYS A 16 13.34 -15.95 9.81
CA LYS A 16 13.46 -14.52 9.49
C LYS A 16 12.40 -13.69 10.22
N ASP A 17 11.14 -14.14 10.24
CA ASP A 17 10.05 -13.44 10.92
C ASP A 17 10.21 -13.40 12.45
N ILE A 18 10.91 -14.37 13.03
CA ILE A 18 11.24 -14.38 14.47
C ILE A 18 12.37 -13.39 14.79
N LEU A 19 13.42 -13.37 13.97
CA LEU A 19 14.57 -12.49 14.17
C LEU A 19 14.28 -11.04 13.73
N PHE A 20 13.50 -10.86 12.68
CA PHE A 20 13.14 -9.57 12.07
C PHE A 20 11.63 -9.52 11.83
N PRO A 21 10.82 -9.39 12.90
CA PRO A 21 9.37 -9.37 12.74
C PRO A 21 8.96 -8.19 11.85
N PRO A 22 8.07 -8.43 10.86
CA PRO A 22 7.59 -7.37 10.00
C PRO A 22 6.91 -6.26 10.81
N ALA A 23 7.29 -5.03 10.53
CA ALA A 23 6.83 -3.86 11.26
C ALA A 23 5.50 -3.31 10.75
N CYS A 24 4.70 -2.75 11.65
CA CYS A 24 3.52 -1.97 11.31
C CYS A 24 3.94 -0.66 10.63
N PRO A 25 3.38 -0.32 9.45
CA PRO A 25 3.80 0.89 8.73
C PRO A 25 3.44 2.20 9.45
N ILE A 26 2.57 2.17 10.44
CA ILE A 26 2.15 3.37 11.19
C ILE A 26 3.02 3.61 12.43
N CYS A 27 3.25 2.57 13.28
CA CYS A 27 3.99 2.72 14.53
C CYS A 27 5.40 2.11 14.52
N SER A 28 5.80 1.44 13.44
CA SER A 28 7.07 0.71 13.29
C SER A 28 7.28 -0.44 14.28
N ASN A 29 6.32 -0.75 15.14
CA ASN A 29 6.38 -1.92 16.04
C ASN A 29 6.07 -3.22 15.28
N PRO A 30 6.50 -4.39 15.78
CA PRO A 30 6.13 -5.68 15.21
C PRO A 30 4.62 -5.81 15.02
N ARG A 31 4.21 -6.33 13.87
CA ARG A 31 2.79 -6.56 13.57
C ARG A 31 2.25 -7.70 14.43
N PRO A 32 1.11 -7.53 15.12
CA PRO A 32 0.53 -8.59 15.91
C PRO A 32 -0.05 -9.69 15.02
N VAL A 33 0.00 -10.91 15.52
CA VAL A 33 -0.70 -12.08 14.97
C VAL A 33 -1.95 -12.28 15.82
N ILE A 34 -3.13 -12.20 15.22
CA ILE A 34 -4.42 -12.40 15.88
C ILE A 34 -5.12 -13.54 15.14
N ASP A 35 -5.60 -14.54 15.85
CA ASP A 35 -6.28 -15.72 15.29
C ASP A 35 -5.49 -16.39 14.14
N ASN A 36 -4.19 -16.58 14.35
CA ASN A 36 -3.26 -17.11 13.35
C ASN A 36 -3.15 -16.27 12.04
N ARG A 37 -3.65 -15.05 12.04
CA ARG A 37 -3.52 -14.11 10.93
C ARG A 37 -2.61 -12.96 11.30
N LYS A 38 -1.64 -12.70 10.45
CA LYS A 38 -0.75 -11.54 10.56
C LYS A 38 -1.53 -10.29 10.15
N MET A 39 -1.67 -9.35 11.07
CA MET A 39 -2.37 -8.10 10.79
C MET A 39 -1.48 -7.18 9.94
N ASN A 40 -2.03 -6.58 8.91
CA ASN A 40 -1.31 -5.58 8.10
C ASN A 40 -0.99 -4.32 8.91
N ILE A 41 -1.94 -3.87 9.71
CA ILE A 41 -1.82 -2.69 10.56
C ILE A 41 -2.29 -3.08 11.97
N CYS A 42 -1.57 -2.61 13.00
CA CYS A 42 -1.96 -2.86 14.38
C CYS A 42 -3.37 -2.33 14.68
N PRO A 43 -4.21 -3.04 15.45
CA PRO A 43 -5.55 -2.57 15.79
C PRO A 43 -5.58 -1.18 16.43
N TRP A 44 -4.62 -0.87 17.30
CA TRP A 44 -4.49 0.46 17.92
C TRP A 44 -4.00 1.55 16.98
N CYS A 45 -3.44 1.18 15.80
CA CYS A 45 -3.01 2.13 14.77
C CYS A 45 -4.14 2.47 13.79
N LEU A 46 -5.20 1.65 13.71
CA LEU A 46 -6.33 1.88 12.81
C LEU A 46 -7.00 3.24 13.01
N LYS A 47 -6.97 3.78 14.23
CA LYS A 47 -7.51 5.12 14.54
C LYS A 47 -6.74 6.28 13.90
N TYR A 48 -5.52 6.05 13.41
CA TYR A 48 -4.67 7.07 12.77
C TYR A 48 -4.75 7.03 11.24
N ILE A 49 -5.55 6.12 10.70
CA ILE A 49 -5.75 5.97 9.26
C ILE A 49 -7.24 6.01 8.95
N THR A 50 -7.56 6.59 7.82
CA THR A 50 -8.91 6.59 7.25
C THR A 50 -8.84 5.91 5.89
N TYR A 51 -9.61 4.83 5.74
CA TYR A 51 -9.77 4.20 4.44
C TYR A 51 -10.76 5.00 3.59
N ILE A 52 -10.45 5.13 2.31
CA ILE A 52 -11.41 5.68 1.36
C ILE A 52 -12.66 4.78 1.33
N LYS A 53 -13.82 5.41 1.46
CA LYS A 53 -15.14 4.79 1.35
C LYS A 53 -15.90 5.49 0.24
N GLU A 54 -16.93 4.84 -0.28
CA GLU A 54 -17.88 5.48 -1.16
C GLU A 54 -18.70 6.56 -0.40
N PRO A 55 -19.02 7.69 -1.04
CA PRO A 55 -18.73 8.00 -2.44
C PRO A 55 -17.27 8.42 -2.67
N ALA A 56 -16.68 7.93 -3.75
CA ALA A 56 -15.32 8.26 -4.17
C ALA A 56 -15.30 8.76 -5.62
N CYS A 57 -14.36 9.65 -5.92
CA CYS A 57 -14.18 10.21 -7.25
C CYS A 57 -13.91 9.11 -8.28
N LEU A 58 -14.75 8.97 -9.29
CA LEU A 58 -14.64 7.95 -10.34
C LEU A 58 -13.35 8.06 -11.17
N LYS A 59 -12.70 9.23 -11.17
CA LYS A 59 -11.44 9.46 -11.88
C LYS A 59 -10.22 9.10 -11.04
N CYS A 60 -10.09 9.65 -9.82
CA CYS A 60 -8.87 9.55 -9.01
C CYS A 60 -9.01 8.76 -7.70
N GLY A 61 -10.21 8.28 -7.37
CA GLY A 61 -10.46 7.50 -6.15
C GLY A 61 -10.40 8.30 -4.85
N LYS A 62 -10.36 9.64 -4.88
CA LYS A 62 -10.41 10.47 -3.67
C LYS A 62 -11.81 10.44 -3.07
N ALA A 63 -11.93 10.38 -1.73
CA ALA A 63 -13.21 10.48 -1.03
C ALA A 63 -13.94 11.77 -1.43
N LEU A 64 -15.25 11.69 -1.61
CA LEU A 64 -16.15 12.80 -1.85
C LEU A 64 -16.95 13.08 -0.59
N GLU A 65 -17.23 14.37 -0.33
CA GLU A 65 -18.07 14.81 0.78
C GLU A 65 -19.56 14.85 0.41
N ASP A 66 -19.86 14.81 -0.88
CA ASP A 66 -21.19 14.95 -1.44
C ASP A 66 -21.52 13.74 -2.32
N ASP A 67 -22.55 13.00 -1.94
CA ASP A 67 -23.03 11.78 -2.61
C ASP A 67 -23.55 12.06 -4.03
N ASN A 68 -23.88 13.34 -4.36
CA ASN A 68 -24.38 13.72 -5.67
C ASN A 68 -23.27 14.01 -6.68
N ARG A 69 -22.00 13.92 -6.28
CA ARG A 69 -20.85 14.17 -7.15
C ARG A 69 -20.20 12.90 -7.58
N GLU A 70 -19.90 12.78 -8.86
CA GLU A 70 -19.11 11.69 -9.43
C GLU A 70 -17.60 12.02 -9.44
N TYR A 71 -17.24 13.31 -9.49
CA TYR A 71 -15.85 13.76 -9.61
C TYR A 71 -15.51 14.80 -8.55
N CYS A 72 -14.29 14.72 -8.01
CA CYS A 72 -13.78 15.74 -7.12
C CYS A 72 -13.45 17.02 -7.89
N LYS A 73 -13.36 18.15 -7.19
CA LYS A 73 -13.08 19.47 -7.78
C LYS A 73 -11.84 19.45 -8.67
N ASP A 74 -10.76 18.81 -8.23
CA ASP A 74 -9.50 18.72 -8.98
C ASP A 74 -9.68 17.99 -10.33
N CYS A 75 -10.47 16.91 -10.35
CA CYS A 75 -10.75 16.17 -11.59
C CYS A 75 -11.80 16.85 -12.49
N THR A 76 -12.61 17.75 -11.95
CA THR A 76 -13.53 18.58 -12.72
C THR A 76 -12.78 19.76 -13.34
N ASP A 77 -11.89 20.40 -12.57
CA ASP A 77 -11.21 21.63 -12.98
C ASP A 77 -9.99 21.38 -13.88
N LYS A 78 -9.39 20.18 -13.81
CA LYS A 78 -8.16 19.83 -14.52
C LYS A 78 -8.33 18.58 -15.38
N GLN A 79 -7.79 18.62 -16.57
CA GLN A 79 -7.68 17.45 -17.44
C GLN A 79 -6.50 16.58 -16.99
N HIS A 80 -6.78 15.35 -16.57
CA HIS A 80 -5.76 14.35 -16.25
C HIS A 80 -5.59 13.35 -17.40
N LEU A 81 -4.35 12.95 -17.69
CA LEU A 81 -4.03 12.05 -18.80
C LEU A 81 -4.34 10.58 -18.48
N PHE A 82 -4.44 10.19 -17.21
CA PHE A 82 -4.82 8.84 -16.83
C PHE A 82 -6.34 8.61 -16.95
N ASN A 83 -6.76 7.39 -17.21
CA ASN A 83 -8.17 7.05 -17.32
C ASN A 83 -8.85 6.94 -15.96
N GLN A 84 -8.28 6.13 -15.07
CA GLN A 84 -8.80 5.89 -13.73
C GLN A 84 -7.66 5.63 -12.74
N ALA A 85 -7.87 5.98 -11.48
CA ALA A 85 -7.02 5.62 -10.37
C ALA A 85 -7.88 5.23 -9.17
N VAL A 86 -7.32 4.43 -8.27
CA VAL A 86 -7.92 4.05 -6.99
C VAL A 86 -7.04 4.53 -5.84
N SER A 87 -7.65 4.83 -4.70
CA SER A 87 -6.96 5.26 -3.50
C SER A 87 -7.40 4.42 -2.30
N VAL A 88 -6.45 3.88 -1.56
CA VAL A 88 -6.74 3.02 -0.39
C VAL A 88 -7.03 3.88 0.83
N TYR A 89 -6.22 4.90 1.06
CA TYR A 89 -6.27 5.73 2.26
C TYR A 89 -6.48 7.19 1.95
N GLU A 90 -7.13 7.90 2.86
CA GLU A 90 -7.01 9.35 2.91
C GLU A 90 -5.58 9.74 3.32
N TYR A 91 -5.10 10.86 2.81
CA TYR A 91 -3.74 11.35 3.08
C TYR A 91 -3.68 12.03 4.46
N SER A 92 -3.86 11.22 5.51
CA SER A 92 -3.74 11.62 6.91
C SER A 92 -2.28 11.71 7.36
N GLU A 93 -2.02 12.31 8.53
CA GLU A 93 -0.65 12.43 9.06
C GLU A 93 0.02 11.06 9.28
N GLY A 94 -0.73 10.04 9.74
CA GLY A 94 -0.21 8.68 9.90
C GLY A 94 0.23 8.05 8.58
N ILE A 95 -0.57 8.19 7.53
CA ILE A 95 -0.23 7.68 6.18
C ILE A 95 0.93 8.46 5.57
N LYS A 96 0.95 9.78 5.72
CA LYS A 96 2.05 10.64 5.25
C LYS A 96 3.39 10.23 5.84
N GLN A 97 3.45 10.05 7.17
CA GLN A 97 4.65 9.61 7.87
C GLN A 97 5.07 8.19 7.44
N SER A 98 4.10 7.29 7.27
CA SER A 98 4.34 5.92 6.81
C SER A 98 4.97 5.89 5.41
N ILE A 99 4.40 6.64 4.45
CA ILE A 99 4.94 6.77 3.09
C ILE A 99 6.33 7.43 3.10
N TYR A 100 6.54 8.41 3.96
CA TYR A 100 7.84 9.06 4.13
C TYR A 100 8.90 8.06 4.61
N ASN A 101 8.60 7.26 5.63
CA ASN A 101 9.48 6.21 6.14
C ASN A 101 9.79 5.15 5.08
N PHE A 102 8.77 4.74 4.32
CA PHE A 102 8.94 3.80 3.20
C PHE A 102 9.90 4.34 2.13
N LYS A 103 9.76 5.61 1.75
CA LYS A 103 10.55 6.22 0.68
C LYS A 103 11.97 6.59 1.09
N TYR A 104 12.17 7.03 2.34
CA TYR A 104 13.41 7.70 2.75
C TYR A 104 14.14 7.03 3.91
N HIS A 105 13.48 6.12 4.65
CA HIS A 105 14.05 5.45 5.83
C HIS A 105 14.24 3.95 5.63
N ASN A 106 14.36 3.51 4.37
CA ASN A 106 14.63 2.12 3.98
C ASN A 106 13.63 1.09 4.57
N LYS A 107 12.37 1.51 4.85
CA LYS A 107 11.33 0.64 5.38
C LYS A 107 10.65 -0.17 4.26
N ARG A 108 11.46 -0.96 3.53
CA ARG A 108 11.01 -1.73 2.35
C ARG A 108 9.95 -2.78 2.70
N GLU A 109 9.94 -3.28 3.94
CA GLU A 109 8.96 -4.22 4.47
C GLU A 109 7.52 -3.68 4.45
N TYR A 110 7.33 -2.35 4.36
CA TYR A 110 6.00 -1.75 4.22
C TYR A 110 5.36 -2.01 2.86
N ALA A 111 6.16 -2.33 1.84
CA ALA A 111 5.66 -2.65 0.51
C ALA A 111 4.69 -3.84 0.52
N GLU A 112 4.97 -4.87 1.33
CA GLU A 112 4.09 -6.03 1.51
C GLU A 112 2.71 -5.60 2.00
N VAL A 113 2.66 -4.74 3.04
CA VAL A 113 1.40 -4.22 3.58
C VAL A 113 0.62 -3.43 2.53
N TYR A 114 1.30 -2.53 1.82
CA TYR A 114 0.63 -1.73 0.78
C TYR A 114 0.13 -2.60 -0.38
N ALA A 115 0.89 -3.62 -0.77
CA ALA A 115 0.47 -4.55 -1.81
C ALA A 115 -0.77 -5.36 -1.37
N ASP A 116 -0.78 -5.86 -0.14
CA ASP A 116 -1.92 -6.60 0.42
C ASP A 116 -3.17 -5.72 0.52
N GLU A 117 -3.03 -4.48 0.98
CA GLU A 117 -4.14 -3.53 1.08
C GLU A 117 -4.71 -3.15 -0.29
N ILE A 118 -3.85 -2.94 -1.29
CA ILE A 118 -4.28 -2.64 -2.67
C ILE A 118 -4.97 -3.86 -3.28
N SER A 119 -4.35 -5.03 -3.21
CA SER A 119 -4.90 -6.25 -3.82
C SER A 119 -6.18 -6.72 -3.14
N GLY A 120 -6.25 -6.60 -1.81
CA GLY A 120 -7.44 -6.98 -1.05
C GLY A 120 -8.66 -6.08 -1.30
N ARG A 121 -8.45 -4.79 -1.62
CA ARG A 121 -9.52 -3.82 -1.85
C ARG A 121 -9.90 -3.65 -3.31
N TYR A 122 -8.91 -3.70 -4.19
CA TYR A 122 -9.05 -3.34 -5.60
C TYR A 122 -8.60 -4.44 -6.56
N GLY A 123 -8.38 -5.66 -6.06
CA GLY A 123 -7.99 -6.80 -6.90
C GLY A 123 -8.98 -7.04 -8.05
N ASP A 124 -10.28 -6.99 -7.79
CA ASP A 124 -11.31 -7.15 -8.81
C ASP A 124 -11.31 -5.99 -9.82
N VAL A 125 -11.13 -4.76 -9.35
CA VAL A 125 -11.05 -3.57 -10.21
C VAL A 125 -9.80 -3.63 -11.10
N ILE A 126 -8.66 -4.03 -10.54
CA ILE A 126 -7.40 -4.18 -11.29
C ILE A 126 -7.55 -5.29 -12.33
N ASN A 127 -8.18 -6.41 -11.97
CA ASN A 127 -8.46 -7.49 -12.92
C ASN A 127 -9.41 -7.04 -14.03
N MET A 128 -10.41 -6.20 -13.72
CA MET A 128 -11.32 -5.64 -14.72
C MET A 128 -10.62 -4.68 -15.69
N TRP A 129 -9.59 -3.97 -15.24
CA TRP A 129 -8.78 -3.10 -16.11
C TRP A 129 -7.93 -3.88 -17.11
N GLN A 130 -7.64 -5.17 -16.87
CA GLN A 130 -6.81 -6.04 -17.71
C GLN A 130 -5.50 -5.35 -18.17
N PRO A 131 -4.63 -4.92 -17.24
CA PRO A 131 -3.44 -4.17 -17.59
C PRO A 131 -2.46 -5.05 -18.41
N ASP A 132 -2.01 -4.56 -19.55
CA ASP A 132 -0.99 -5.23 -20.36
C ASP A 132 0.40 -5.11 -19.74
N VAL A 133 0.66 -4.01 -19.01
CA VAL A 133 1.96 -3.70 -18.42
C VAL A 133 1.80 -3.06 -17.05
N ILE A 134 2.65 -3.45 -16.10
CA ILE A 134 2.83 -2.78 -14.81
C ILE A 134 4.13 -2.00 -14.85
N MET A 135 4.06 -0.69 -14.58
CA MET A 135 5.22 0.19 -14.56
C MET A 135 5.37 0.85 -13.19
N SER A 136 6.59 0.88 -12.67
CA SER A 136 6.93 1.71 -11.52
C SER A 136 7.16 3.15 -11.96
N VAL A 137 6.85 4.11 -11.06
CA VAL A 137 7.24 5.52 -11.28
C VAL A 137 8.77 5.59 -11.24
N PRO A 138 9.44 6.06 -12.32
CA PRO A 138 10.89 6.10 -12.38
C PRO A 138 11.47 7.07 -11.34
N ILE A 139 12.54 6.64 -10.68
CA ILE A 139 13.29 7.50 -9.76
C ILE A 139 14.18 8.43 -10.59
N HIS A 140 14.25 9.72 -10.22
CA HIS A 140 15.15 10.67 -10.87
C HIS A 140 16.61 10.21 -10.75
N VAL A 141 17.37 10.33 -11.84
CA VAL A 141 18.75 9.82 -11.96
C VAL A 141 19.67 10.30 -10.82
N SER A 142 19.49 11.53 -10.32
CA SER A 142 20.26 12.05 -9.17
C SER A 142 20.04 11.28 -7.86
N LYS A 143 18.94 10.52 -7.73
CA LYS A 143 18.61 9.71 -6.54
C LYS A 143 19.04 8.25 -6.68
N LEU A 144 19.37 7.78 -7.88
CA LEU A 144 19.85 6.40 -8.10
C LEU A 144 21.17 6.15 -7.36
N LYS A 145 22.07 7.12 -7.30
CA LYS A 145 23.36 7.02 -6.59
C LYS A 145 23.25 6.87 -5.06
N LEU A 146 22.11 7.19 -4.46
CA LEU A 146 21.88 7.08 -3.01
C LEU A 146 21.34 5.68 -2.60
N HIS A 147 20.97 4.83 -3.54
CA HIS A 147 20.43 3.50 -3.29
C HIS A 147 21.45 2.37 -3.53
N GLU A 148 22.63 2.68 -4.03
CA GLU A 148 23.73 1.71 -4.28
C GLU A 148 24.79 1.69 -3.17
N ALA A 149 24.65 2.47 -2.08
CA ALA A 149 25.56 2.54 -0.96
C ALA A 149 25.04 1.80 0.28
#